data_203d6a3dc7a08c41aad4ede71a7a4aea
#
_entry.id   203d6a3dc7a08c41aad4ede71a7a4aea
#
_cell.length_a   1.000
_cell.length_b   1.000
_cell.length_c   1.000
_cell.angle_alpha   90.00
_cell.angle_beta   90.00
_cell.angle_gamma   90.00
#
_symmetry.space_group_name_H-M   'P 1'
#
loop_
_entity.id
_entity.type
_entity.pdbx_description
1 polymer ?
#
loop_
_entity_poly.entity_id
_entity_poly.type
_entity_poly.pdbx_seq_one_letter_code
_entity_poly.pdbx_strand_id
1 'polypeptide(L)'
;MKKILVLLSSICLVFLVACSSNNSELTNSATQSPEVAATTEINPISLEALSKKEFSGTNLVLEKVLGENSKFKRYFVTYKSGELTISGIMNVPTGEGPFPTLVLAHGYIDPAIYTTGRGLAREQKYLAERGYVVLHTDYRNHAESDDDPDNDINLRLGYTEDVINAALALKNSEFTFVDKERIGLLGRSMGGGVAFNSMVVKPGVFDAYVAFAPVSANVVDNYNRWTRMNFDIVEEIDKRFGLPEDNPEFWQGISAINYFDKATEPLLILHGTADETCDIKWSEAATKALQDAGKSVEFIQYEGERHAFSPRWEDSMKETIRFFEANLKS
;
A
#
# COMPACT_ATOMS: atom_id res chain seq x y z
N MET A 1 -30.16 41.68 -45.00
CA MET A 1 -31.61 41.53 -45.22
C MET A 1 -32.23 40.90 -43.96
N LYS A 2 -32.95 41.70 -43.31
CA LYS A 2 -34.00 41.60 -42.31
C LYS A 2 -34.99 40.43 -42.54
N LYS A 3 -35.41 39.80 -41.45
CA LYS A 3 -36.81 39.57 -41.01
C LYS A 3 -36.81 38.59 -39.83
N ILE A 4 -37.14 38.98 -38.64
CA ILE A 4 -38.44 39.22 -37.98
C ILE A 4 -38.97 37.94 -37.30
N LEU A 5 -38.91 37.97 -36.05
CA LEU A 5 -39.69 37.73 -34.84
C LEU A 5 -41.17 37.33 -35.08
N VAL A 6 -41.64 36.24 -34.41
CA VAL A 6 -43.02 36.16 -33.95
C VAL A 6 -43.08 35.40 -32.61
N LEU A 7 -43.49 36.12 -31.58
CA LEU A 7 -44.05 35.63 -30.30
C LEU A 7 -45.50 35.14 -30.53
N LEU A 8 -45.85 34.07 -29.86
CA LEU A 8 -47.26 33.78 -29.60
C LEU A 8 -47.42 33.25 -28.15
N SER A 9 -48.02 34.13 -27.39
CA SER A 9 -48.58 33.94 -26.04
C SER A 9 -49.97 33.25 -26.17
N SER A 10 -50.27 32.27 -25.33
CA SER A 10 -51.67 31.87 -25.12
C SER A 10 -51.90 31.54 -23.65
N ILE A 11 -52.71 32.35 -23.08
CA ILE A 11 -53.36 32.28 -21.77
C ILE A 11 -54.63 31.44 -21.96
N CYS A 12 -54.94 30.54 -21.03
CA CYS A 12 -56.30 30.03 -20.67
C CYS A 12 -56.21 29.33 -19.36
N LEU A 13 -56.74 29.86 -18.39
CA LEU A 13 -58.07 29.93 -17.78
C LEU A 13 -58.31 28.83 -16.74
N VAL A 14 -58.49 29.31 -15.56
CA VAL A 14 -58.86 28.65 -14.31
C VAL A 14 -60.33 28.19 -14.42
N PHE A 15 -60.65 26.96 -13.98
CA PHE A 15 -61.95 26.57 -13.51
C PHE A 15 -61.86 25.96 -12.11
N LEU A 16 -62.34 26.68 -11.16
CA LEU A 16 -62.70 26.23 -9.81
C LEU A 16 -64.09 25.56 -9.88
N VAL A 17 -64.14 24.30 -9.46
CA VAL A 17 -65.42 23.73 -9.04
C VAL A 17 -65.21 23.15 -7.65
N ALA A 18 -65.86 23.79 -6.69
CA ALA A 18 -66.05 23.30 -5.34
C ALA A 18 -67.31 22.42 -5.33
N CYS A 19 -67.19 21.23 -4.78
CA CYS A 19 -68.35 20.52 -4.18
C CYS A 19 -67.92 19.70 -2.99
N SER A 20 -68.67 19.87 -1.98
CA SER A 20 -68.57 19.49 -0.58
C SER A 20 -69.04 18.05 -0.31
N SER A 21 -68.47 17.50 0.81
CA SER A 21 -69.01 16.47 1.71
C SER A 21 -68.96 15.00 1.31
N ASN A 22 -68.22 14.19 2.02
CA ASN A 22 -68.64 13.47 3.23
C ASN A 22 -67.49 12.60 3.81
N ASN A 23 -67.40 12.57 5.12
CA ASN A 23 -66.57 11.73 5.95
C ASN A 23 -66.76 10.23 5.70
N SER A 24 -65.65 9.52 5.60
CA SER A 24 -65.47 8.21 6.22
C SER A 24 -63.99 8.00 6.50
N GLU A 25 -63.65 7.99 7.78
CA GLU A 25 -62.36 7.60 8.32
C GLU A 25 -62.08 6.16 7.91
N LEU A 26 -61.05 5.98 7.09
CA LEU A 26 -60.33 4.71 6.96
C LEU A 26 -58.91 4.95 7.39
N THR A 27 -58.63 4.55 8.62
CA THR A 27 -57.27 4.46 9.18
C THR A 27 -56.48 3.46 8.39
N ASN A 28 -55.72 3.91 7.40
CA ASN A 28 -54.68 3.11 6.80
C ASN A 28 -53.44 3.25 7.68
N SER A 29 -53.26 2.31 8.59
CA SER A 29 -52.00 2.03 9.25
C SER A 29 -51.03 1.46 8.20
N ALA A 30 -50.31 2.33 7.53
CA ALA A 30 -49.13 1.91 6.73
C ALA A 30 -48.06 1.45 7.71
N THR A 31 -48.00 0.16 7.92
CA THR A 31 -46.85 -0.52 8.54
C THR A 31 -45.64 -0.26 7.65
N GLN A 32 -44.82 0.73 7.99
CA GLN A 32 -43.48 0.83 7.42
C GLN A 32 -42.72 -0.40 7.90
N SER A 33 -42.50 -1.36 7.02
CA SER A 33 -41.48 -2.36 7.22
C SER A 33 -40.13 -1.63 7.42
N PRO A 34 -39.35 -1.98 8.43
CA PRO A 34 -38.02 -1.42 8.53
C PRO A 34 -37.24 -1.86 7.30
N GLU A 35 -36.79 -0.88 6.53
CA GLU A 35 -35.80 -1.06 5.48
C GLU A 35 -34.57 -1.62 6.18
N VAL A 36 -34.40 -2.93 6.12
CA VAL A 36 -33.16 -3.61 6.56
C VAL A 36 -32.11 -3.11 5.59
N ALA A 37 -31.30 -2.17 6.01
CA ALA A 37 -30.10 -1.78 5.32
C ALA A 37 -29.33 -3.09 5.07
N ALA A 38 -29.23 -3.50 3.81
CA ALA A 38 -28.42 -4.63 3.41
C ALA A 38 -26.97 -4.28 3.85
N THR A 39 -26.49 -4.92 4.90
CA THR A 39 -25.08 -4.89 5.24
C THR A 39 -24.38 -5.59 4.08
N THR A 40 -23.81 -4.82 3.19
CA THR A 40 -22.94 -5.34 2.12
C THR A 40 -21.83 -6.12 2.82
N GLU A 41 -21.80 -7.42 2.62
CA GLU A 41 -20.81 -8.30 3.21
C GLU A 41 -19.45 -7.89 2.63
N ILE A 42 -18.49 -7.55 3.51
CA ILE A 42 -17.19 -7.08 3.09
C ILE A 42 -16.44 -8.24 2.44
N ASN A 43 -15.97 -8.05 1.22
CA ASN A 43 -15.15 -9.06 0.55
C ASN A 43 -13.90 -9.33 1.39
N PRO A 44 -13.64 -10.58 1.81
CA PRO A 44 -12.50 -10.93 2.65
C PRO A 44 -11.15 -10.62 1.98
N ILE A 45 -11.10 -10.58 0.65
CA ILE A 45 -9.94 -10.16 -0.13
C ILE A 45 -10.13 -8.70 -0.53
N SER A 46 -9.93 -7.80 0.43
CA SER A 46 -10.01 -6.35 0.21
C SER A 46 -9.13 -5.60 1.21
N LEU A 47 -8.76 -4.36 0.89
CA LEU A 47 -8.02 -3.50 1.83
C LEU A 47 -8.88 -3.13 3.05
N GLU A 48 -10.20 -3.06 2.88
CA GLU A 48 -11.10 -2.83 3.99
C GLU A 48 -11.13 -4.02 4.97
N ALA A 49 -11.25 -5.25 4.46
CA ALA A 49 -11.18 -6.45 5.29
C ALA A 49 -9.82 -6.55 5.98
N LEU A 50 -8.75 -6.31 5.23
CA LEU A 50 -7.39 -6.32 5.76
C LEU A 50 -7.21 -5.26 6.86
N SER A 51 -7.78 -4.07 6.72
CA SER A 51 -7.69 -3.02 7.74
C SER A 51 -8.41 -3.34 9.06
N LYS A 52 -9.35 -4.29 9.02
CA LYS A 52 -10.09 -4.79 10.21
C LYS A 52 -9.42 -5.99 10.86
N LYS A 53 -8.41 -6.57 10.21
CA LYS A 53 -7.65 -7.70 10.74
C LYS A 53 -6.79 -7.24 11.92
N GLU A 54 -6.70 -8.07 12.95
CA GLU A 54 -5.71 -7.89 14.00
C GLU A 54 -4.34 -8.35 13.50
N PHE A 55 -3.36 -7.45 13.58
CA PHE A 55 -1.98 -7.73 13.26
C PHE A 55 -1.20 -8.04 14.54
N SER A 56 -0.37 -9.09 14.51
CA SER A 56 0.38 -9.55 15.68
C SER A 56 1.81 -9.93 15.30
N GLY A 57 2.60 -8.93 14.88
CA GLY A 57 4.04 -9.12 14.65
C GLY A 57 4.76 -9.36 15.97
N THR A 58 5.37 -10.52 16.13
CA THR A 58 6.05 -10.96 17.36
C THR A 58 7.28 -11.80 17.06
N ASN A 59 7.98 -12.22 18.11
CA ASN A 59 9.08 -13.18 18.04
C ASN A 59 10.15 -12.84 17.00
N LEU A 60 10.58 -11.55 16.94
CA LEU A 60 11.73 -11.16 16.15
C LEU A 60 12.99 -11.71 16.79
N VAL A 61 13.66 -12.62 16.09
CA VAL A 61 14.85 -13.33 16.55
C VAL A 61 16.05 -13.03 15.66
N LEU A 62 17.20 -12.75 16.27
CA LEU A 62 18.49 -12.69 15.59
C LEU A 62 19.08 -14.11 15.55
N GLU A 63 18.79 -14.85 14.49
CA GLU A 63 19.13 -16.27 14.38
C GLU A 63 20.62 -16.53 14.20
N LYS A 64 21.23 -15.80 13.28
CA LYS A 64 22.61 -16.03 12.88
C LYS A 64 23.31 -14.76 12.42
N VAL A 65 24.56 -14.58 12.84
CA VAL A 65 25.44 -13.56 12.27
C VAL A 65 25.89 -14.01 10.88
N LEU A 66 25.63 -13.17 9.88
CA LEU A 66 26.03 -13.39 8.49
C LEU A 66 27.33 -12.64 8.13
N GLY A 67 27.68 -11.63 8.89
CA GLY A 67 28.88 -10.83 8.70
C GLY A 67 28.88 -9.57 9.54
N GLU A 68 30.03 -8.94 9.65
CA GLU A 68 30.20 -7.67 10.34
C GLU A 68 31.31 -6.84 9.70
N ASN A 69 31.22 -5.54 9.89
CA ASN A 69 32.27 -4.58 9.54
C ASN A 69 32.34 -3.48 10.62
N SER A 70 33.15 -2.46 10.41
CA SER A 70 33.32 -1.36 11.39
C SER A 70 32.06 -0.47 11.54
N LYS A 71 31.02 -0.64 10.72
CA LYS A 71 29.82 0.21 10.69
C LYS A 71 28.58 -0.50 11.15
N PHE A 72 28.41 -1.78 10.84
CA PHE A 72 27.22 -2.56 11.21
C PHE A 72 27.51 -4.06 11.26
N LYS A 73 26.63 -4.77 11.96
CA LYS A 73 26.57 -6.23 12.01
C LYS A 73 25.30 -6.71 11.28
N ARG A 74 25.45 -7.73 10.46
CA ARG A 74 24.38 -8.31 9.62
C ARG A 74 23.92 -9.63 10.19
N TYR A 75 22.60 -9.77 10.35
CA TYR A 75 21.98 -10.97 10.90
C TYR A 75 20.99 -11.57 9.91
N PHE A 76 20.90 -12.89 9.89
CA PHE A 76 19.70 -13.58 9.47
C PHE A 76 18.69 -13.50 10.61
N VAL A 77 17.45 -13.17 10.28
CA VAL A 77 16.38 -13.00 11.27
C VAL A 77 15.12 -13.73 10.84
N THR A 78 14.28 -14.05 11.83
CA THR A 78 12.91 -14.50 11.64
C THR A 78 11.97 -13.71 12.53
N TYR A 79 10.70 -13.58 12.12
CA TYR A 79 9.63 -13.02 12.94
C TYR A 79 8.29 -13.68 12.61
N LYS A 80 7.30 -13.53 13.48
CA LYS A 80 5.94 -14.02 13.22
C LYS A 80 5.10 -12.97 12.51
N SER A 81 4.40 -13.42 11.45
CA SER A 81 3.35 -12.69 10.73
C SER A 81 2.06 -13.52 10.81
N GLY A 82 1.28 -13.30 11.86
CA GLY A 82 0.22 -14.21 12.25
C GLY A 82 0.81 -15.58 12.60
N GLU A 83 0.30 -16.64 11.97
CA GLU A 83 0.81 -18.00 12.15
C GLU A 83 2.11 -18.26 11.37
N LEU A 84 2.40 -17.48 10.33
CA LEU A 84 3.56 -17.68 9.48
C LEU A 84 4.85 -17.17 10.15
N THR A 85 5.94 -17.87 9.88
CA THR A 85 7.30 -17.42 10.16
C THR A 85 7.87 -16.78 8.91
N ILE A 86 8.29 -15.53 9.00
CA ILE A 86 8.87 -14.79 7.88
C ILE A 86 10.37 -14.60 8.15
N SER A 87 11.19 -14.93 7.16
CA SER A 87 12.63 -14.71 7.20
C SER A 87 13.02 -13.33 6.71
N GLY A 88 14.25 -12.94 6.99
CA GLY A 88 14.79 -11.67 6.53
C GLY A 88 16.23 -11.42 6.93
N ILE A 89 16.68 -10.23 6.62
CA ILE A 89 18.00 -9.72 7.00
C ILE A 89 17.85 -8.50 7.90
N MET A 90 18.58 -8.47 9.00
CA MET A 90 18.69 -7.29 9.84
C MET A 90 20.14 -6.79 9.90
N ASN A 91 20.34 -5.52 9.52
CA ASN A 91 21.61 -4.83 9.74
C ASN A 91 21.48 -3.91 10.95
N VAL A 92 22.34 -4.10 11.93
CA VAL A 92 22.35 -3.32 13.17
C VAL A 92 23.63 -2.46 13.21
N PRO A 93 23.53 -1.12 13.26
CA PRO A 93 24.69 -0.24 13.34
C PRO A 93 25.56 -0.54 14.57
N THR A 94 26.87 -0.25 14.46
CA THR A 94 27.79 -0.30 15.61
C THR A 94 27.55 0.91 16.51
N GLY A 95 27.58 0.73 17.82
CA GLY A 95 27.39 1.80 18.80
C GLY A 95 26.28 1.52 19.80
N GLU A 96 26.01 2.52 20.63
CA GLU A 96 24.94 2.46 21.63
C GLU A 96 23.68 3.10 21.05
N GLY A 97 22.66 2.28 20.73
CA GLY A 97 21.35 2.77 20.27
C GLY A 97 20.61 3.62 21.34
N PRO A 98 19.30 3.81 21.23
CA PRO A 98 18.47 3.26 20.16
C PRO A 98 18.64 3.98 18.82
N PHE A 99 18.60 3.23 17.72
CA PHE A 99 18.72 3.74 16.36
C PHE A 99 17.36 3.81 15.68
N PRO A 100 17.08 4.84 14.86
CA PRO A 100 15.92 4.84 13.98
C PRO A 100 15.95 3.60 13.09
N THR A 101 14.79 3.04 12.81
CA THR A 101 14.69 1.74 12.18
C THR A 101 13.93 1.85 10.86
N LEU A 102 14.38 1.14 9.85
CA LEU A 102 13.72 1.08 8.55
C LEU A 102 13.39 -0.36 8.19
N VAL A 103 12.12 -0.60 7.87
CA VAL A 103 11.71 -1.83 7.19
C VAL A 103 11.86 -1.62 5.69
N LEU A 104 12.43 -2.60 5.00
CA LEU A 104 12.61 -2.58 3.55
C LEU A 104 11.74 -3.64 2.89
N ALA A 105 10.94 -3.20 1.94
CA ALA A 105 10.02 -3.98 1.14
C ALA A 105 10.54 -4.07 -0.30
N HIS A 106 11.02 -5.25 -0.72
CA HIS A 106 11.67 -5.44 -2.02
C HIS A 106 10.66 -5.51 -3.19
N GLY A 107 11.16 -5.33 -4.42
CA GLY A 107 10.43 -5.52 -5.66
C GLY A 107 10.22 -7.00 -5.98
N TYR A 108 9.42 -7.29 -7.00
CA TYR A 108 9.19 -8.67 -7.43
C TYR A 108 10.50 -9.37 -7.82
N ILE A 109 10.71 -10.51 -7.24
CA ILE A 109 11.72 -11.51 -7.61
C ILE A 109 11.02 -12.85 -7.54
N ASP A 110 11.19 -13.68 -8.55
CA ASP A 110 10.59 -15.01 -8.58
C ASP A 110 11.01 -15.80 -7.32
N PRO A 111 10.04 -16.28 -6.50
CA PRO A 111 10.34 -17.06 -5.30
C PRO A 111 11.26 -18.26 -5.55
N ALA A 112 11.17 -18.91 -6.72
CA ALA A 112 11.98 -20.06 -7.06
C ALA A 112 13.49 -19.77 -7.17
N ILE A 113 13.86 -18.50 -7.38
CA ILE A 113 15.27 -18.07 -7.49
C ILE A 113 15.65 -17.05 -6.41
N TYR A 114 14.74 -16.76 -5.50
CA TYR A 114 15.00 -15.80 -4.43
C TYR A 114 15.96 -16.39 -3.38
N THR A 115 16.76 -15.54 -2.80
CA THR A 115 17.61 -15.86 -1.65
C THR A 115 17.47 -14.76 -0.60
N THR A 116 17.54 -15.12 0.67
CA THR A 116 17.35 -14.23 1.80
C THR A 116 18.09 -12.90 1.64
N GLY A 117 17.35 -11.80 1.76
CA GLY A 117 17.88 -10.44 1.68
C GLY A 117 18.16 -9.93 0.26
N ARG A 118 17.75 -10.68 -0.77
CA ARG A 118 17.91 -10.24 -2.16
C ARG A 118 16.97 -9.09 -2.49
N GLY A 119 17.45 -8.18 -3.34
CA GLY A 119 16.66 -7.06 -3.88
C GLY A 119 17.26 -5.72 -3.49
N LEU A 120 17.19 -5.30 -2.26
CA LEU A 120 17.62 -3.98 -1.79
C LEU A 120 19.01 -3.98 -1.11
N ALA A 121 19.96 -4.77 -1.60
CA ALA A 121 21.26 -4.94 -0.95
C ALA A 121 22.08 -3.63 -0.87
N ARG A 122 21.98 -2.75 -1.88
CA ARG A 122 22.63 -1.42 -1.86
C ARG A 122 22.03 -0.54 -0.77
N GLU A 123 20.70 -0.50 -0.74
CA GLU A 123 19.89 0.28 0.21
C GLU A 123 20.12 -0.20 1.64
N GLN A 124 20.10 -1.52 1.87
CA GLN A 124 20.40 -2.13 3.17
C GLN A 124 21.74 -1.66 3.72
N LYS A 125 22.80 -1.73 2.91
CA LYS A 125 24.16 -1.31 3.29
C LYS A 125 24.22 0.19 3.52
N TYR A 126 23.72 0.99 2.57
CA TYR A 126 23.81 2.45 2.59
C TYR A 126 23.14 3.05 3.85
N LEU A 127 21.96 2.53 4.20
CA LEU A 127 21.20 2.99 5.36
C LEU A 127 21.84 2.53 6.68
N ALA A 128 22.30 1.28 6.76
CA ALA A 128 22.96 0.77 7.96
C ALA A 128 24.29 1.51 8.27
N GLU A 129 25.07 1.86 7.25
CA GLU A 129 26.30 2.65 7.38
C GLU A 129 26.05 4.09 7.89
N ARG A 130 24.77 4.54 7.84
CA ARG A 130 24.32 5.88 8.29
C ARG A 130 23.53 5.85 9.59
N GLY A 131 23.61 4.74 10.33
CA GLY A 131 23.04 4.65 11.67
C GLY A 131 21.58 4.25 11.74
N TYR A 132 21.03 3.66 10.68
CA TYR A 132 19.70 3.05 10.74
C TYR A 132 19.80 1.55 11.04
N VAL A 133 18.99 1.04 11.95
CA VAL A 133 18.65 -0.38 11.94
C VAL A 133 17.82 -0.65 10.70
N VAL A 134 18.18 -1.67 9.94
CA VAL A 134 17.52 -2.00 8.68
C VAL A 134 17.03 -3.42 8.73
N LEU A 135 15.71 -3.62 8.74
CA LEU A 135 15.06 -4.93 8.60
C LEU A 135 14.53 -5.08 7.18
N HIS A 136 15.18 -5.93 6.39
CA HIS A 136 14.70 -6.33 5.07
C HIS A 136 13.91 -7.62 5.22
N THR A 137 12.60 -7.60 4.92
CA THR A 137 11.74 -8.79 4.94
C THR A 137 11.82 -9.55 3.63
N ASP A 138 11.86 -10.88 3.70
CA ASP A 138 11.83 -11.75 2.51
C ASP A 138 10.40 -11.96 1.98
N TYR A 139 9.36 -11.68 2.76
CA TYR A 139 7.95 -12.03 2.57
C TYR A 139 7.67 -13.54 2.63
N ARG A 140 6.38 -13.91 2.80
CA ARG A 140 5.91 -15.29 2.62
C ARG A 140 6.25 -15.82 1.24
N ASN A 141 6.41 -17.11 1.10
CA ASN A 141 6.79 -17.82 -0.14
C ASN A 141 8.21 -17.52 -0.62
N HIS A 142 9.05 -16.82 0.15
CA HIS A 142 10.41 -16.49 -0.26
C HIS A 142 11.45 -17.01 0.74
N ALA A 143 12.54 -17.55 0.22
CA ALA A 143 13.68 -18.07 1.00
C ALA A 143 13.26 -19.05 2.10
N GLU A 144 13.54 -18.71 3.37
CA GLU A 144 13.23 -19.55 4.55
C GLU A 144 11.88 -19.18 5.20
N SER A 145 11.09 -18.31 4.55
CA SER A 145 9.76 -17.96 5.04
C SER A 145 8.77 -19.10 4.80
N ASP A 146 7.76 -19.20 5.67
CA ASP A 146 6.64 -20.12 5.48
C ASP A 146 5.85 -19.78 4.21
N ASP A 147 5.21 -20.80 3.63
CA ASP A 147 4.43 -20.70 2.41
C ASP A 147 2.96 -20.32 2.67
N ASP A 148 2.42 -19.54 1.75
CA ASP A 148 0.99 -19.25 1.58
C ASP A 148 0.64 -19.48 0.10
N PRO A 149 0.10 -20.65 -0.25
CA PRO A 149 -0.16 -21.02 -1.64
C PRO A 149 -1.21 -20.14 -2.33
N ASP A 150 -2.08 -19.49 -1.57
CA ASP A 150 -3.10 -18.60 -2.10
C ASP A 150 -2.64 -17.14 -2.30
N ASN A 151 -1.43 -16.80 -1.85
CA ASN A 151 -0.97 -15.40 -1.84
C ASN A 151 -0.99 -14.74 -3.24
N ASP A 152 -0.53 -15.43 -4.28
CA ASP A 152 -0.52 -14.87 -5.64
C ASP A 152 -1.93 -14.71 -6.20
N ILE A 153 -2.81 -15.67 -5.94
CA ILE A 153 -4.24 -15.61 -6.35
C ILE A 153 -4.94 -14.48 -5.58
N ASN A 154 -4.63 -14.30 -4.30
CA ASN A 154 -5.13 -13.20 -3.47
C ASN A 154 -4.38 -11.87 -3.74
N LEU A 155 -3.81 -11.72 -4.95
CA LEU A 155 -3.19 -10.50 -5.46
C LEU A 155 -2.07 -9.96 -4.55
N ARG A 156 -1.40 -10.86 -3.85
CA ARG A 156 -0.24 -10.63 -2.98
C ARG A 156 -0.50 -9.70 -1.80
N LEU A 157 -1.75 -9.60 -1.33
CA LEU A 157 -2.08 -8.81 -0.15
C LEU A 157 -1.34 -9.30 1.11
N GLY A 158 -0.96 -10.57 1.16
CA GLY A 158 -0.16 -11.14 2.23
C GLY A 158 1.19 -10.45 2.47
N TYR A 159 1.82 -9.89 1.43
CA TYR A 159 3.06 -9.12 1.61
C TYR A 159 2.85 -7.83 2.41
N THR A 160 1.66 -7.23 2.32
CA THR A 160 1.28 -6.09 3.17
C THR A 160 1.20 -6.51 4.65
N GLU A 161 0.62 -7.68 4.92
CA GLU A 161 0.57 -8.24 6.28
C GLU A 161 1.98 -8.47 6.84
N ASP A 162 2.87 -9.07 6.03
CA ASP A 162 4.23 -9.38 6.45
C ASP A 162 5.02 -8.12 6.80
N VAL A 163 4.87 -7.05 6.02
CA VAL A 163 5.55 -5.77 6.27
C VAL A 163 4.99 -5.06 7.52
N ILE A 164 3.67 -5.05 7.71
CA ILE A 164 3.05 -4.49 8.91
C ILE A 164 3.52 -5.28 10.15
N ASN A 165 3.53 -6.60 10.06
CA ASN A 165 3.97 -7.46 11.16
C ASN A 165 5.48 -7.36 11.41
N ALA A 166 6.32 -7.06 10.41
CA ALA A 166 7.73 -6.73 10.62
C ALA A 166 7.91 -5.50 11.52
N ALA A 167 7.14 -4.43 11.25
CA ALA A 167 7.16 -3.23 12.10
C ALA A 167 6.68 -3.51 13.52
N LEU A 168 5.59 -4.27 13.66
CA LEU A 168 5.07 -4.66 14.98
C LEU A 168 6.04 -5.57 15.73
N ALA A 169 6.72 -6.49 15.04
CA ALA A 169 7.75 -7.34 15.65
C ALA A 169 8.94 -6.53 16.17
N LEU A 170 9.33 -5.46 15.46
CA LEU A 170 10.32 -4.48 15.95
C LEU A 170 9.81 -3.75 17.19
N LYS A 171 8.59 -3.20 17.15
CA LYS A 171 7.97 -2.50 18.28
C LYS A 171 7.81 -3.40 19.52
N ASN A 172 7.52 -4.68 19.33
CA ASN A 172 7.33 -5.66 20.40
C ASN A 172 8.65 -6.34 20.86
N SER A 173 9.78 -6.10 20.17
CA SER A 173 11.06 -6.72 20.53
C SER A 173 11.63 -6.16 21.81
N GLU A 174 12.50 -6.93 22.49
CA GLU A 174 13.27 -6.48 23.65
C GLU A 174 14.62 -5.86 23.26
N PHE A 175 14.86 -5.61 21.98
CA PHE A 175 16.11 -5.04 21.49
C PHE A 175 16.26 -3.57 21.86
N THR A 176 17.22 -3.26 22.71
CA THR A 176 17.50 -1.91 23.19
C THR A 176 18.10 -1.00 22.11
N PHE A 177 18.63 -1.59 21.04
CA PHE A 177 19.18 -0.84 19.91
C PHE A 177 18.10 -0.38 18.91
N VAL A 178 16.86 -0.85 19.02
CA VAL A 178 15.72 -0.43 18.17
C VAL A 178 15.02 0.76 18.79
N ASP A 179 14.91 1.85 18.06
CA ASP A 179 14.02 2.94 18.41
C ASP A 179 12.60 2.61 17.94
N LYS A 180 11.74 2.26 18.88
CA LYS A 180 10.37 1.79 18.62
C LYS A 180 9.41 2.90 18.18
N GLU A 181 9.78 4.16 18.44
CA GLU A 181 9.03 5.36 18.11
C GLU A 181 9.46 6.00 16.80
N ARG A 182 10.52 5.45 16.16
CA ARG A 182 11.07 5.96 14.90
C ARG A 182 11.24 4.83 13.89
N ILE A 183 10.12 4.39 13.30
CA ILE A 183 10.13 3.28 12.33
C ILE A 183 9.56 3.76 10.98
N GLY A 184 10.38 3.73 9.94
CA GLY A 184 9.98 4.06 8.57
C GLY A 184 9.90 2.83 7.66
N LEU A 185 9.21 2.97 6.53
CA LEU A 185 9.13 1.97 5.46
C LEU A 185 9.70 2.51 4.16
N LEU A 186 10.64 1.76 3.56
CA LEU A 186 11.08 1.99 2.19
C LEU A 186 10.65 0.80 1.33
N GLY A 187 9.78 1.06 0.36
CA GLY A 187 9.30 0.07 -0.61
C GLY A 187 9.76 0.39 -2.02
N ARG A 188 10.23 -0.62 -2.77
CA ARG A 188 10.66 -0.46 -4.15
C ARG A 188 9.84 -1.31 -5.10
N SER A 189 9.42 -0.74 -6.26
CA SER A 189 8.65 -1.46 -7.28
C SER A 189 7.39 -2.09 -6.67
N MET A 190 7.23 -3.42 -6.68
CA MET A 190 6.18 -4.13 -5.96
C MET A 190 6.12 -3.74 -4.47
N GLY A 191 7.29 -3.61 -3.81
CA GLY A 191 7.37 -3.14 -2.42
C GLY A 191 6.86 -1.71 -2.23
N GLY A 192 6.91 -0.87 -3.26
CA GLY A 192 6.26 0.45 -3.27
C GLY A 192 4.73 0.35 -3.23
N GLY A 193 4.15 -0.63 -3.93
CA GLY A 193 2.73 -0.96 -3.81
C GLY A 193 2.37 -1.48 -2.43
N VAL A 194 3.23 -2.30 -1.82
CA VAL A 194 3.08 -2.74 -0.42
C VAL A 194 3.11 -1.55 0.54
N ALA A 195 3.95 -0.54 0.28
CA ALA A 195 3.97 0.70 1.08
C ALA A 195 2.64 1.47 0.96
N PHE A 196 2.08 1.62 -0.25
CA PHE A 196 0.75 2.22 -0.44
C PHE A 196 -0.35 1.46 0.32
N ASN A 197 -0.35 0.13 0.25
CA ASN A 197 -1.31 -0.67 0.98
C ASN A 197 -1.13 -0.52 2.51
N SER A 198 0.11 -0.57 3.01
CA SER A 198 0.39 -0.48 4.45
C SER A 198 -0.10 0.82 5.07
N MET A 199 0.08 1.96 4.37
CA MET A 199 -0.32 3.27 4.88
C MET A 199 -1.85 3.45 4.96
N VAL A 200 -2.64 2.71 4.16
CA VAL A 200 -4.10 2.78 4.20
C VAL A 200 -4.74 1.67 5.04
N VAL A 201 -4.05 0.54 5.18
CA VAL A 201 -4.51 -0.62 5.96
C VAL A 201 -4.26 -0.41 7.46
N LYS A 202 -3.07 0.08 7.82
CA LYS A 202 -2.67 0.26 9.22
C LYS A 202 -1.97 1.62 9.42
N PRO A 203 -2.71 2.75 9.32
CA PRO A 203 -2.15 4.05 9.66
C PRO A 203 -1.53 4.04 11.05
N GLY A 204 -0.42 4.75 11.25
CA GLY A 204 0.31 4.81 12.52
C GLY A 204 1.26 3.63 12.78
N VAL A 205 1.36 2.65 11.87
CA VAL A 205 2.32 1.56 12.06
C VAL A 205 3.77 1.98 11.74
N PHE A 206 3.92 2.83 10.75
CA PHE A 206 5.18 3.51 10.39
C PHE A 206 5.01 5.01 10.56
N ASP A 207 6.11 5.74 10.76
CA ASP A 207 6.09 7.20 10.95
C ASP A 207 6.31 7.95 9.63
N ALA A 208 6.91 7.30 8.64
CA ALA A 208 7.14 7.85 7.30
C ALA A 208 7.32 6.74 6.26
N TYR A 209 6.96 7.04 5.02
CA TYR A 209 7.02 6.10 3.90
C TYR A 209 7.86 6.64 2.75
N VAL A 210 8.66 5.79 2.12
CA VAL A 210 9.35 6.07 0.86
C VAL A 210 8.96 5.01 -0.16
N ALA A 211 8.36 5.42 -1.27
CA ALA A 211 8.03 4.56 -2.41
C ALA A 211 8.98 4.86 -3.57
N PHE A 212 9.82 3.89 -3.89
CA PHE A 212 10.88 4.02 -4.88
C PHE A 212 10.49 3.29 -6.16
N ALA A 213 10.27 4.02 -7.27
CA ALA A 213 9.77 3.49 -8.54
C ALA A 213 8.60 2.49 -8.34
N PRO A 214 7.52 2.89 -7.63
CA PRO A 214 6.47 1.97 -7.20
C PRO A 214 5.65 1.45 -8.38
N VAL A 215 5.05 0.28 -8.21
CA VAL A 215 3.92 -0.18 -9.04
C VAL A 215 2.71 0.73 -8.81
N SER A 216 1.68 0.64 -9.65
CA SER A 216 0.48 1.44 -9.50
C SER A 216 -0.23 1.19 -8.17
N ALA A 217 -0.72 2.28 -7.54
CA ALA A 217 -1.65 2.20 -6.43
C ALA A 217 -3.07 1.76 -6.86
N ASN A 218 -3.35 1.75 -8.17
CA ASN A 218 -4.51 1.12 -8.79
C ASN A 218 -4.13 -0.29 -9.27
N VAL A 219 -4.66 -1.31 -8.62
CA VAL A 219 -4.31 -2.72 -8.91
C VAL A 219 -4.69 -3.14 -10.32
N VAL A 220 -5.69 -2.51 -10.95
CA VAL A 220 -6.07 -2.79 -12.35
C VAL A 220 -4.93 -2.54 -13.32
N ASP A 221 -4.11 -1.49 -13.10
CA ASP A 221 -2.93 -1.23 -13.92
C ASP A 221 -1.91 -2.36 -13.82
N ASN A 222 -1.67 -2.84 -12.59
CA ASN A 222 -0.73 -3.94 -12.31
C ASN A 222 -1.24 -5.27 -12.91
N TYR A 223 -2.55 -5.55 -12.77
CA TYR A 223 -3.21 -6.69 -13.39
C TYR A 223 -3.03 -6.67 -14.90
N ASN A 224 -3.34 -5.58 -15.56
CA ASN A 224 -3.21 -5.44 -17.02
C ASN A 224 -1.75 -5.53 -17.48
N ARG A 225 -0.80 -5.03 -16.69
CA ARG A 225 0.62 -4.98 -17.05
C ARG A 225 1.31 -6.34 -16.95
N TRP A 226 0.98 -7.12 -15.89
CA TRP A 226 1.72 -8.36 -15.58
C TRP A 226 0.84 -9.58 -15.39
N THR A 227 -0.25 -9.49 -14.62
CA THR A 227 -1.06 -10.66 -14.23
C THR A 227 -1.81 -11.23 -15.42
N ARG A 228 -2.42 -10.37 -16.24
CA ARG A 228 -3.16 -10.78 -17.44
C ARG A 228 -2.31 -11.56 -18.46
N MET A 229 -0.98 -11.40 -18.41
CA MET A 229 -0.04 -12.12 -19.26
C MET A 229 0.53 -13.38 -18.62
N ASN A 230 0.19 -13.67 -17.37
CA ASN A 230 0.59 -14.87 -16.64
C ASN A 230 -0.55 -15.90 -16.68
N PHE A 231 -0.48 -16.78 -17.66
CA PHE A 231 -1.54 -17.78 -17.92
C PHE A 231 -1.71 -18.81 -16.80
N ASP A 232 -0.70 -18.97 -15.92
CA ASP A 232 -0.76 -19.95 -14.83
C ASP A 232 -1.74 -19.54 -13.71
N ILE A 233 -1.91 -18.25 -13.47
CA ILE A 233 -2.72 -17.72 -12.36
C ILE A 233 -3.92 -16.88 -12.81
N VAL A 234 -3.89 -16.32 -14.02
CA VAL A 234 -4.93 -15.38 -14.49
C VAL A 234 -6.30 -16.02 -14.52
N GLU A 235 -6.40 -17.27 -15.00
CA GLU A 235 -7.69 -17.99 -15.10
C GLU A 235 -8.33 -18.17 -13.70
N GLU A 236 -7.54 -18.50 -12.69
CA GLU A 236 -8.04 -18.67 -11.32
C GLU A 236 -8.45 -17.33 -10.69
N ILE A 237 -7.68 -16.27 -10.93
CA ILE A 237 -8.01 -14.91 -10.48
C ILE A 237 -9.33 -14.45 -11.11
N ASP A 238 -9.45 -14.58 -12.43
CA ASP A 238 -10.64 -14.14 -13.17
C ASP A 238 -11.89 -14.94 -12.77
N LYS A 239 -11.74 -16.25 -12.55
CA LYS A 239 -12.81 -17.10 -12.05
C LYS A 239 -13.24 -16.75 -10.62
N ARG A 240 -12.28 -16.39 -9.75
CA ARG A 240 -12.55 -16.10 -8.33
C ARG A 240 -13.13 -14.70 -8.13
N PHE A 241 -12.65 -13.72 -8.86
CA PHE A 241 -12.96 -12.30 -8.63
C PHE A 241 -13.65 -11.60 -9.81
N GLY A 242 -13.68 -12.20 -10.98
CA GLY A 242 -14.12 -11.56 -12.21
C GLY A 242 -13.06 -10.61 -12.80
N LEU A 243 -13.20 -10.33 -14.09
CA LEU A 243 -12.35 -9.36 -14.77
C LEU A 243 -12.55 -7.93 -14.20
N PRO A 244 -11.58 -7.04 -14.32
CA PRO A 244 -11.77 -5.63 -13.92
C PRO A 244 -12.96 -4.95 -14.59
N GLU A 245 -13.27 -5.33 -15.82
CA GLU A 245 -14.39 -4.81 -16.60
C GLU A 245 -15.74 -5.33 -16.08
N ASP A 246 -15.79 -6.55 -15.55
CA ASP A 246 -17.01 -7.24 -15.12
C ASP A 246 -17.31 -7.03 -13.63
N ASN A 247 -16.28 -6.82 -12.80
CA ASN A 247 -16.41 -6.63 -11.36
C ASN A 247 -15.56 -5.45 -10.85
N PRO A 248 -15.80 -4.23 -11.30
CA PRO A 248 -14.99 -3.06 -10.94
C PRO A 248 -14.99 -2.77 -9.44
N GLU A 249 -16.04 -3.14 -8.72
CA GLU A 249 -16.15 -2.92 -7.27
C GLU A 249 -15.06 -3.71 -6.50
N PHE A 250 -14.85 -4.98 -6.83
CA PHE A 250 -13.77 -5.78 -6.26
C PHE A 250 -12.40 -5.13 -6.48
N TRP A 251 -12.09 -4.76 -7.72
CA TRP A 251 -10.79 -4.18 -8.09
C TRP A 251 -10.55 -2.81 -7.46
N GLN A 252 -11.62 -2.02 -7.26
CA GLN A 252 -11.55 -0.80 -6.47
C GLN A 252 -11.26 -1.09 -5.00
N GLY A 253 -11.87 -2.14 -4.44
CA GLY A 253 -11.73 -2.56 -3.04
C GLY A 253 -10.32 -3.01 -2.66
N ILE A 254 -9.47 -3.38 -3.63
CA ILE A 254 -8.07 -3.79 -3.42
C ILE A 254 -7.05 -2.75 -3.92
N SER A 255 -7.50 -1.60 -4.41
CA SER A 255 -6.65 -0.54 -4.97
C SER A 255 -6.43 0.57 -3.93
N ALA A 256 -5.20 0.72 -3.42
CA ALA A 256 -4.86 1.67 -2.37
C ALA A 256 -5.22 3.12 -2.71
N ILE A 257 -5.20 3.49 -3.99
CA ILE A 257 -5.53 4.84 -4.46
C ILE A 257 -6.94 5.29 -4.02
N ASN A 258 -7.88 4.35 -3.82
CA ASN A 258 -9.25 4.62 -3.39
C ASN A 258 -9.40 4.82 -1.87
N TYR A 259 -8.31 4.64 -1.11
CA TYR A 259 -8.27 4.71 0.36
C TYR A 259 -7.23 5.70 0.88
N PHE A 260 -6.65 6.53 0.03
CA PHE A 260 -5.62 7.50 0.45
C PHE A 260 -6.12 8.54 1.45
N ASP A 261 -7.44 8.73 1.56
CA ASP A 261 -8.05 9.51 2.63
C ASP A 261 -7.71 8.97 4.05
N LYS A 262 -7.42 7.68 4.18
CA LYS A 262 -7.04 7.03 5.44
C LYS A 262 -5.58 7.24 5.82
N ALA A 263 -4.71 7.60 4.87
CA ALA A 263 -3.30 7.82 5.13
C ALA A 263 -3.10 8.98 6.12
N THR A 264 -2.19 8.83 7.06
CA THR A 264 -1.89 9.84 8.09
C THR A 264 -0.43 10.29 8.07
N GLU A 265 0.47 9.45 7.61
CA GLU A 265 1.90 9.70 7.60
C GLU A 265 2.39 10.30 6.27
N PRO A 266 3.52 11.02 6.29
CA PRO A 266 4.11 11.57 5.08
C PRO A 266 4.70 10.48 4.18
N LEU A 267 4.63 10.72 2.86
CA LEU A 267 5.17 9.85 1.84
C LEU A 267 6.12 10.61 0.92
N LEU A 268 7.28 10.03 0.61
CA LEU A 268 8.14 10.43 -0.50
C LEU A 268 8.04 9.42 -1.64
N ILE A 269 7.77 9.88 -2.84
CA ILE A 269 7.81 9.08 -4.06
C ILE A 269 9.03 9.51 -4.88
N LEU A 270 9.88 8.55 -5.27
CA LEU A 270 11.05 8.75 -6.14
C LEU A 270 10.85 7.94 -7.42
N HIS A 271 10.91 8.57 -8.61
CA HIS A 271 10.66 7.86 -9.87
C HIS A 271 11.51 8.40 -11.02
N GLY A 272 12.01 7.52 -11.85
CA GLY A 272 12.76 7.88 -13.06
C GLY A 272 11.82 8.11 -14.26
N THR A 273 12.07 9.17 -15.05
CA THR A 273 11.19 9.49 -16.19
C THR A 273 11.33 8.53 -17.38
N ALA A 274 12.39 7.72 -17.41
CA ALA A 274 12.63 6.68 -18.41
C ALA A 274 12.44 5.25 -17.85
N ASP A 275 11.63 5.11 -16.78
CA ASP A 275 11.34 3.81 -16.18
C ASP A 275 10.55 2.93 -17.18
N GLU A 276 11.16 1.82 -17.58
CA GLU A 276 10.61 0.88 -18.55
C GLU A 276 9.74 -0.22 -17.91
N THR A 277 9.77 -0.33 -16.60
CA THR A 277 9.07 -1.36 -15.84
C THR A 277 7.77 -0.81 -15.25
N CYS A 278 7.87 0.25 -14.45
CA CYS A 278 6.75 0.94 -13.84
C CYS A 278 6.54 2.30 -14.53
N ASP A 279 5.37 2.53 -15.11
CA ASP A 279 5.08 3.81 -15.77
C ASP A 279 5.06 4.94 -14.74
N ILE A 280 5.83 6.01 -14.97
CA ILE A 280 5.88 7.18 -14.08
C ILE A 280 4.49 7.80 -13.84
N LYS A 281 3.57 7.65 -14.80
CA LYS A 281 2.18 8.11 -14.67
C LYS A 281 1.45 7.51 -13.47
N TRP A 282 1.85 6.32 -13.03
CA TRP A 282 1.29 5.70 -11.83
C TRP A 282 1.69 6.48 -10.57
N SER A 283 2.92 6.95 -10.50
CA SER A 283 3.38 7.82 -9.41
C SER A 283 2.75 9.21 -9.48
N GLU A 284 2.56 9.76 -10.68
CA GLU A 284 1.83 11.02 -10.89
C GLU A 284 0.38 10.90 -10.40
N ALA A 285 -0.32 9.81 -10.77
CA ALA A 285 -1.68 9.53 -10.33
C ALA A 285 -1.79 9.35 -8.81
N ALA A 286 -0.87 8.58 -8.21
CA ALA A 286 -0.82 8.39 -6.76
C ALA A 286 -0.55 9.71 -6.03
N THR A 287 0.41 10.51 -6.51
CA THR A 287 0.71 11.83 -5.95
C THR A 287 -0.50 12.75 -6.00
N LYS A 288 -1.16 12.82 -7.16
CA LYS A 288 -2.37 13.64 -7.31
C LYS A 288 -3.48 13.19 -6.36
N ALA A 289 -3.75 11.90 -6.27
CA ALA A 289 -4.80 11.37 -5.41
C ALA A 289 -4.53 11.67 -3.91
N LEU A 290 -3.27 11.56 -3.47
CA LEU A 290 -2.85 11.94 -2.11
C LEU A 290 -3.03 13.43 -1.85
N GLN A 291 -2.63 14.29 -2.81
CA GLN A 291 -2.82 15.74 -2.71
C GLN A 291 -4.30 16.13 -2.67
N ASP A 292 -5.13 15.53 -3.52
CA ASP A 292 -6.58 15.74 -3.54
C ASP A 292 -7.23 15.32 -2.21
N ALA A 293 -6.69 14.29 -1.54
CA ALA A 293 -7.09 13.86 -0.21
C ALA A 293 -6.47 14.69 0.93
N GLY A 294 -5.70 15.75 0.62
CA GLY A 294 -5.06 16.62 1.61
C GLY A 294 -3.92 15.96 2.39
N LYS A 295 -3.25 14.95 1.80
CA LYS A 295 -2.17 14.20 2.45
C LYS A 295 -0.79 14.76 2.14
N SER A 296 0.14 14.55 3.07
CA SER A 296 1.55 14.98 2.91
C SER A 296 2.28 14.04 1.96
N VAL A 297 2.59 14.52 0.75
CA VAL A 297 3.34 13.76 -0.25
C VAL A 297 4.37 14.65 -0.94
N GLU A 298 5.60 14.15 -1.03
CA GLU A 298 6.67 14.70 -1.87
C GLU A 298 6.86 13.76 -3.07
N PHE A 299 7.00 14.33 -4.27
CA PHE A 299 7.29 13.56 -5.47
C PHE A 299 8.50 14.14 -6.19
N ILE A 300 9.56 13.34 -6.33
CA ILE A 300 10.80 13.71 -7.02
C ILE A 300 10.97 12.84 -8.25
N GLN A 301 11.03 13.50 -9.40
CA GLN A 301 11.29 12.86 -10.69
C GLN A 301 12.77 12.98 -11.04
N TYR A 302 13.34 11.89 -11.57
CA TYR A 302 14.72 11.84 -12.02
C TYR A 302 14.76 11.71 -13.53
N GLU A 303 15.08 12.79 -14.21
CA GLU A 303 15.08 12.86 -15.67
C GLU A 303 16.04 11.84 -16.28
N GLY A 304 15.54 11.03 -17.22
CA GLY A 304 16.28 10.00 -17.92
C GLY A 304 16.66 8.78 -17.10
N GLU A 305 16.29 8.73 -15.80
CA GLU A 305 16.59 7.59 -14.95
C GLU A 305 15.62 6.43 -15.23
N ARG A 306 16.17 5.22 -15.22
CA ARG A 306 15.44 3.97 -15.46
C ARG A 306 15.01 3.31 -14.14
N HIS A 307 14.26 2.20 -14.23
CA HIS A 307 13.77 1.46 -13.06
C HIS A 307 14.86 1.10 -12.04
N ALA A 308 16.06 0.75 -12.51
CA ALA A 308 17.17 0.35 -11.64
C ALA A 308 17.86 1.50 -10.89
N PHE A 309 17.65 2.76 -11.29
CA PHE A 309 18.34 3.93 -10.73
C PHE A 309 19.85 3.74 -10.69
N SER A 310 20.49 3.66 -11.84
CA SER A 310 21.93 3.43 -11.87
C SER A 310 22.74 4.72 -11.71
N PRO A 311 22.62 5.74 -12.58
CA PRO A 311 23.44 6.94 -12.43
C PRO A 311 22.98 7.85 -11.27
N ARG A 312 21.69 7.93 -10.94
CA ARG A 312 21.14 8.85 -9.92
C ARG A 312 20.78 8.14 -8.61
N TRP A 313 21.20 6.90 -8.43
CA TRP A 313 20.89 6.13 -7.21
C TRP A 313 21.37 6.82 -5.94
N GLU A 314 22.58 7.33 -5.92
CA GLU A 314 23.12 7.99 -4.71
C GLU A 314 22.35 9.27 -4.37
N ASP A 315 21.94 10.04 -5.39
CA ASP A 315 21.13 11.25 -5.19
C ASP A 315 19.76 10.89 -4.60
N SER A 316 19.12 9.84 -5.14
CA SER A 316 17.85 9.36 -4.61
C SER A 316 17.96 8.86 -3.16
N MET A 317 19.09 8.24 -2.79
CA MET A 317 19.32 7.82 -1.41
C MET A 317 19.62 9.00 -0.47
N LYS A 318 20.21 10.09 -0.94
CA LYS A 318 20.35 11.33 -0.15
C LYS A 318 18.99 11.94 0.15
N GLU A 319 18.10 11.99 -0.83
CA GLU A 319 16.72 12.46 -0.62
C GLU A 319 15.93 11.54 0.31
N THR A 320 16.13 10.23 0.20
CA THR A 320 15.55 9.25 1.13
C THR A 320 15.96 9.52 2.57
N ILE A 321 17.26 9.75 2.82
CA ILE A 321 17.77 10.09 4.16
C ILE A 321 17.22 11.42 4.64
N ARG A 322 17.31 12.48 3.82
CA ARG A 322 16.74 13.79 4.14
C ARG A 322 15.28 13.67 4.60
N PHE A 323 14.51 12.89 3.87
CA PHE A 323 13.09 12.70 4.17
C PHE A 323 12.86 11.95 5.48
N PHE A 324 13.57 10.85 5.72
CA PHE A 324 13.46 10.13 6.99
C PHE A 324 13.97 10.95 8.17
N GLU A 325 15.08 11.67 8.05
CA GLU A 325 15.59 12.57 9.11
C GLU A 325 14.58 13.68 9.45
N ALA A 326 13.83 14.16 8.46
CA ALA A 326 12.81 15.19 8.69
C ALA A 326 11.56 14.65 9.36
N ASN A 327 11.19 13.36 9.13
CA ASN A 327 9.90 12.81 9.49
C ASN A 327 9.94 11.69 10.56
N LEU A 328 11.09 11.05 10.80
CA LEU A 328 11.31 10.14 11.92
C LEU A 328 11.83 10.91 13.14
N LYS A 329 11.10 11.90 13.60
CA LYS A 329 11.46 12.70 14.78
C LYS A 329 10.92 12.06 16.05
N SER A 330 11.75 12.09 17.10
CA SER A 330 11.35 11.74 18.48
C SER A 330 10.48 12.82 19.09
#